data_11f1849a296d5b6288681bdd3e858d9d
#
_entry.id   11f1849a296d5b6288681bdd3e858d9d
#
_cell.length_a   1.000
_cell.length_b   1.000
_cell.length_c   1.000
_cell.angle_alpha   90.00
_cell.angle_beta   90.00
_cell.angle_gamma   90.00
#
_symmetry.space_group_name_H-M   'P 1'
#
loop_
_entity.id
_entity.type
_entity.pdbx_description
1 polymer ?
#
loop_
_entity_poly.entity_id
_entity_poly.type
_entity_poly.pdbx_seq_one_letter_code
_entity_poly.pdbx_strand_id
1 'polypeptide(L)'
;MRINYKYLLILFFVNVISLNTFADSPLTSTPFGRAFITVPIVAKAAKSKGKISKEMLGYLADESNPIEIKLALINQLGWSIKGQNNGKRYFNYLTKTRNYKNEGDLLENCNGDEMISLAYLYAMDNYFNVSEAENYAGIAIFKSPGNYSAHIIRALISAQHKLNVGQWCEAYNLTDRVRKDPEILYKDVRQDAIDIIFEYMDIYKKYCKY
;
A
#
# COMPACT_ATOMS: atom_id res chain seq x y z
N MET A 1 45.64 25.37 -21.39
CA MET A 1 45.11 24.02 -21.13
C MET A 1 43.81 23.84 -21.94
N ARG A 2 43.83 23.05 -23.02
CA ARG A 2 42.62 22.84 -23.88
C ARG A 2 41.80 21.74 -23.23
N ILE A 3 40.66 22.11 -22.69
CA ILE A 3 39.67 21.16 -22.17
C ILE A 3 39.09 20.38 -23.34
N ASN A 4 39.25 19.06 -23.30
CA ASN A 4 38.82 18.18 -24.38
C ASN A 4 37.32 17.91 -24.23
N TYR A 5 36.46 18.60 -25.02
CA TYR A 5 35.01 18.59 -24.96
C TYR A 5 34.39 17.18 -25.04
N LYS A 6 35.12 16.20 -25.58
CA LYS A 6 34.67 14.79 -25.60
C LYS A 6 34.51 14.21 -24.21
N TYR A 7 35.38 14.55 -23.26
CA TYR A 7 35.28 14.07 -21.88
C TYR A 7 34.17 14.77 -21.09
N LEU A 8 33.90 16.05 -21.43
CA LEU A 8 32.81 16.81 -20.82
C LEU A 8 31.43 16.22 -21.22
N LEU A 9 31.27 15.81 -22.47
CA LEU A 9 30.07 15.16 -22.98
C LEU A 9 29.83 13.79 -22.34
N ILE A 10 30.88 12.99 -22.12
CA ILE A 10 30.78 11.68 -21.46
C ILE A 10 30.35 11.84 -19.98
N LEU A 11 30.92 12.83 -19.27
CA LEU A 11 30.55 13.14 -17.88
C LEU A 11 29.09 13.62 -17.78
N PHE A 12 28.59 14.37 -18.75
CA PHE A 12 27.19 14.80 -18.79
C PHE A 12 26.24 13.63 -19.04
N PHE A 13 26.58 12.70 -19.95
CA PHE A 13 25.77 11.52 -20.24
C PHE A 13 25.72 10.55 -19.05
N VAL A 14 26.80 10.36 -18.31
CA VAL A 14 26.82 9.48 -17.12
C VAL A 14 25.92 10.03 -16.02
N ASN A 15 25.82 11.36 -15.85
CA ASN A 15 24.92 11.95 -14.86
C ASN A 15 23.44 11.91 -15.25
N VAL A 16 23.11 11.88 -16.54
CA VAL A 16 21.72 11.81 -17.01
C VAL A 16 21.13 10.38 -16.88
N ILE A 17 21.97 9.35 -16.97
CA ILE A 17 21.55 7.95 -16.82
C ILE A 17 21.24 7.59 -15.35
N SER A 18 21.76 8.34 -14.39
CA SER A 18 21.57 8.07 -12.94
C SER A 18 20.24 8.57 -12.38
N LEU A 19 19.39 9.22 -13.16
CA LEU A 19 18.19 9.92 -12.64
C LEU A 19 16.88 9.10 -12.74
N ASN A 20 16.94 7.85 -13.20
CA ASN A 20 15.75 6.99 -13.30
C ASN A 20 15.78 5.78 -12.34
N THR A 21 16.30 5.95 -11.12
CA THR A 21 15.93 5.02 -10.05
C THR A 21 14.53 5.41 -9.57
N PHE A 22 13.49 4.95 -10.28
CA PHE A 22 12.18 4.85 -9.64
C PHE A 22 12.40 4.01 -8.39
N ALA A 23 12.11 4.58 -7.23
CA ALA A 23 12.18 3.84 -5.99
C ALA A 23 11.20 2.66 -6.13
N ASP A 24 11.75 1.47 -6.27
CA ASP A 24 10.99 0.24 -6.34
C ASP A 24 10.26 0.08 -5.01
N SER A 25 8.97 -0.16 -5.02
CA SER A 25 8.13 -0.05 -3.83
C SER A 25 7.08 -1.15 -3.78
N PRO A 26 6.99 -1.93 -2.68
CA PRO A 26 5.95 -2.91 -2.49
C PRO A 26 4.54 -2.33 -2.59
N LEU A 27 4.36 -1.08 -2.22
CA LEU A 27 3.07 -0.40 -2.24
C LEU A 27 2.64 0.02 -3.65
N THR A 28 3.60 0.44 -4.48
CA THR A 28 3.31 1.03 -5.80
C THR A 28 3.53 0.05 -6.95
N SER A 29 4.33 -1.00 -6.73
CA SER A 29 4.70 -1.99 -7.76
C SER A 29 3.95 -3.33 -7.62
N THR A 30 3.01 -3.43 -6.69
CA THR A 30 2.08 -4.58 -6.57
C THR A 30 0.68 -4.18 -7.04
N PRO A 31 0.38 -4.13 -8.34
CA PRO A 31 -0.88 -3.63 -8.86
C PRO A 31 -2.01 -4.67 -8.77
N PHE A 32 -2.20 -5.30 -7.61
CA PHE A 32 -3.15 -6.38 -7.41
C PHE A 32 -4.62 -5.96 -7.61
N GLY A 33 -4.92 -4.67 -7.49
CA GLY A 33 -6.24 -4.14 -7.83
C GLY A 33 -6.66 -4.38 -9.29
N ARG A 34 -5.71 -4.71 -10.18
CA ARG A 34 -6.01 -5.10 -11.56
C ARG A 34 -6.85 -6.38 -11.65
N ALA A 35 -6.71 -7.30 -10.70
CA ALA A 35 -7.52 -8.50 -10.61
C ALA A 35 -9.03 -8.18 -10.46
N PHE A 36 -9.36 -6.97 -10.02
CA PHE A 36 -10.72 -6.51 -9.75
C PHE A 36 -11.18 -5.40 -10.71
N ILE A 37 -10.50 -5.19 -11.83
CA ILE A 37 -10.79 -4.05 -12.73
C ILE A 37 -12.19 -4.11 -13.35
N THR A 38 -12.84 -5.26 -13.37
CA THR A 38 -14.23 -5.44 -13.82
C THR A 38 -15.25 -4.97 -12.78
N VAL A 39 -14.84 -4.76 -11.52
CA VAL A 39 -15.72 -4.25 -10.47
C VAL A 39 -15.89 -2.74 -10.65
N PRO A 40 -17.12 -2.23 -10.79
CA PRO A 40 -17.37 -0.83 -11.18
C PRO A 40 -16.66 0.22 -10.33
N ILE A 41 -16.62 0.05 -9.00
CA ILE A 41 -15.99 1.01 -8.09
C ILE A 41 -14.46 1.01 -8.24
N VAL A 42 -13.85 -0.15 -8.51
CA VAL A 42 -12.42 -0.31 -8.75
C VAL A 42 -12.03 0.31 -10.10
N ALA A 43 -12.83 0.05 -11.16
CA ALA A 43 -12.63 0.69 -12.47
C ALA A 43 -12.76 2.22 -12.40
N LYS A 44 -13.67 2.73 -11.54
CA LYS A 44 -13.83 4.16 -11.29
C LYS A 44 -12.60 4.75 -10.57
N ALA A 45 -12.04 4.02 -9.59
CA ALA A 45 -10.81 4.42 -8.90
C ALA A 45 -9.64 4.55 -9.88
N ALA A 46 -9.44 3.59 -10.77
CA ALA A 46 -8.40 3.62 -11.81
C ALA A 46 -8.48 4.86 -12.73
N LYS A 47 -9.69 5.40 -12.94
CA LYS A 47 -9.93 6.59 -13.78
C LYS A 47 -9.92 7.91 -13.01
N SER A 48 -9.81 7.88 -11.68
CA SER A 48 -9.98 9.06 -10.82
C SER A 48 -8.78 9.98 -10.75
N LYS A 49 -7.66 9.62 -11.41
CA LYS A 49 -6.36 10.33 -11.32
C LYS A 49 -5.88 10.45 -9.86
N GLY A 50 -6.11 9.42 -9.08
CA GLY A 50 -5.68 9.30 -7.70
C GLY A 50 -6.56 10.00 -6.66
N LYS A 51 -7.64 10.65 -7.04
CA LYS A 51 -8.50 11.39 -6.10
C LYS A 51 -9.67 10.52 -5.65
N ILE A 52 -9.76 10.29 -4.34
CA ILE A 52 -10.89 9.58 -3.74
C ILE A 52 -12.16 10.46 -3.81
N SER A 53 -13.25 9.90 -4.32
CA SER A 53 -14.56 10.56 -4.40
C SER A 53 -15.40 10.28 -3.15
N LYS A 54 -16.51 11.04 -2.97
CA LYS A 54 -17.47 10.80 -1.87
C LYS A 54 -18.08 9.39 -1.95
N GLU A 55 -18.36 8.90 -3.15
CA GLU A 55 -18.87 7.55 -3.38
C GLU A 55 -17.87 6.46 -2.94
N MET A 56 -16.57 6.65 -3.28
CA MET A 56 -15.51 5.74 -2.84
C MET A 56 -15.33 5.75 -1.33
N LEU A 57 -15.41 6.93 -0.70
CA LEU A 57 -15.37 7.04 0.78
C LEU A 57 -16.53 6.28 1.41
N GLY A 58 -17.73 6.41 0.87
CA GLY A 58 -18.91 5.66 1.32
C GLY A 58 -18.72 4.15 1.14
N TYR A 59 -18.17 3.73 0.00
CA TYR A 59 -17.89 2.32 -0.28
C TYR A 59 -16.89 1.72 0.73
N LEU A 60 -15.82 2.44 1.05
CA LEU A 60 -14.83 1.99 2.04
C LEU A 60 -15.41 1.87 3.45
N ALA A 61 -16.31 2.76 3.82
CA ALA A 61 -16.93 2.79 5.16
C ALA A 61 -18.12 1.83 5.30
N ASP A 62 -18.63 1.28 4.23
CA ASP A 62 -19.76 0.32 4.26
C ASP A 62 -19.24 -1.07 4.59
N GLU A 63 -19.67 -1.61 5.75
CA GLU A 63 -19.26 -2.91 6.27
C GLU A 63 -19.73 -4.08 5.41
N SER A 64 -20.79 -3.89 4.63
CA SER A 64 -21.33 -4.93 3.73
C SER A 64 -20.44 -5.16 2.49
N ASN A 65 -19.55 -4.23 2.17
CA ASN A 65 -18.65 -4.36 1.04
C ASN A 65 -17.43 -5.25 1.37
N PRO A 66 -17.06 -6.20 0.49
CA PRO A 66 -15.92 -7.08 0.71
C PRO A 66 -14.61 -6.30 0.87
N ILE A 67 -13.78 -6.69 1.86
CA ILE A 67 -12.51 -6.01 2.15
C ILE A 67 -11.55 -6.08 0.97
N GLU A 68 -11.49 -7.20 0.24
CA GLU A 68 -10.62 -7.31 -0.95
C GLU A 68 -10.94 -6.26 -2.02
N ILE A 69 -12.23 -5.91 -2.20
CA ILE A 69 -12.64 -4.87 -3.15
C ILE A 69 -12.28 -3.47 -2.62
N LYS A 70 -12.39 -3.23 -1.31
CA LYS A 70 -11.94 -1.98 -0.67
C LYS A 70 -10.44 -1.77 -0.90
N LEU A 71 -9.63 -2.79 -0.67
CA LEU A 71 -8.18 -2.73 -0.88
C LEU A 71 -7.81 -2.58 -2.36
N ALA A 72 -8.52 -3.27 -3.26
CA ALA A 72 -8.34 -3.12 -4.69
C ALA A 72 -8.67 -1.70 -5.19
N LEU A 73 -9.74 -1.09 -4.65
CA LEU A 73 -10.09 0.32 -4.90
C LEU A 73 -8.93 1.24 -4.52
N ILE A 74 -8.37 1.08 -3.30
CA ILE A 74 -7.25 1.88 -2.82
C ILE A 74 -6.01 1.68 -3.70
N ASN A 75 -5.69 0.42 -4.06
CA ASN A 75 -4.59 0.11 -4.96
C ASN A 75 -4.74 0.79 -6.33
N GLN A 76 -5.95 0.82 -6.89
CA GLN A 76 -6.24 1.45 -8.18
C GLN A 76 -6.35 2.98 -8.13
N LEU A 77 -6.55 3.60 -6.96
CA LEU A 77 -6.34 5.05 -6.80
C LEU A 77 -4.89 5.41 -7.13
N GLY A 78 -3.96 4.49 -6.84
CA GLY A 78 -2.53 4.71 -7.06
C GLY A 78 -1.95 5.72 -6.06
N TRP A 79 -0.76 6.20 -6.40
CA TRP A 79 0.05 7.07 -5.56
C TRP A 79 0.54 8.32 -6.31
N SER A 80 1.07 9.28 -5.57
CA SER A 80 1.73 10.46 -6.14
C SER A 80 2.86 10.91 -5.22
N ILE A 81 3.99 11.34 -5.77
CA ILE A 81 5.13 11.89 -5.01
C ILE A 81 4.70 13.03 -4.07
N LYS A 82 3.71 13.82 -4.49
CA LYS A 82 3.19 14.95 -3.68
C LYS A 82 2.12 14.52 -2.67
N GLY A 83 1.79 13.22 -2.61
CA GLY A 83 0.63 12.72 -1.89
C GLY A 83 -0.70 13.10 -2.55
N GLN A 84 -1.76 12.44 -2.14
CA GLN A 84 -3.13 12.65 -2.62
C GLN A 84 -4.05 13.13 -1.48
N ASN A 85 -3.59 13.01 -0.24
CA ASN A 85 -4.33 13.33 0.97
C ASN A 85 -5.63 12.52 1.14
N ASN A 86 -5.66 11.32 0.57
CA ASN A 86 -6.83 10.43 0.59
C ASN A 86 -7.03 9.82 1.98
N GLY A 87 -5.95 9.49 2.70
CA GLY A 87 -6.01 8.99 4.08
C GLY A 87 -6.71 9.99 4.99
N LYS A 88 -6.30 11.27 4.95
CA LYS A 88 -6.94 12.33 5.74
C LYS A 88 -8.41 12.55 5.36
N ARG A 89 -8.74 12.41 4.08
CA ARG A 89 -10.13 12.50 3.62
C ARG A 89 -10.98 11.37 4.16
N TYR A 90 -10.46 10.15 4.17
CA TYR A 90 -11.17 9.00 4.71
C TYR A 90 -11.30 9.08 6.24
N PHE A 91 -10.24 9.48 6.93
CA PHE A 91 -10.28 9.77 8.36
C PHE A 91 -11.41 10.76 8.72
N ASN A 92 -11.45 11.90 8.02
CA ASN A 92 -12.48 12.92 8.25
C ASN A 92 -13.90 12.39 7.91
N TYR A 93 -14.00 11.54 6.88
CA TYR A 93 -15.27 10.92 6.51
C TYR A 93 -15.77 9.98 7.62
N LEU A 94 -14.92 9.10 8.14
CA LEU A 94 -15.25 8.19 9.24
C LEU A 94 -15.62 8.96 10.50
N THR A 95 -14.80 9.93 10.89
CA THR A 95 -15.06 10.78 12.07
C THR A 95 -16.43 11.43 11.99
N LYS A 96 -16.80 11.96 10.83
CA LYS A 96 -18.09 12.61 10.63
C LYS A 96 -19.27 11.62 10.59
N THR A 97 -19.13 10.51 9.87
CA THR A 97 -20.25 9.58 9.61
C THR A 97 -20.51 8.64 10.79
N ARG A 98 -19.48 8.33 11.60
CA ARG A 98 -19.56 7.51 12.80
C ARG A 98 -19.70 8.35 14.08
N ASN A 99 -19.65 9.68 13.97
CA ASN A 99 -19.69 10.62 15.10
C ASN A 99 -18.54 10.44 16.12
N TYR A 100 -17.34 10.04 15.64
CA TYR A 100 -16.16 9.96 16.49
C TYR A 100 -15.72 11.36 16.94
N LYS A 101 -15.43 11.52 18.24
CA LYS A 101 -15.10 12.82 18.85
C LYS A 101 -13.69 13.30 18.47
N ASN A 102 -12.77 12.36 18.35
CA ASN A 102 -11.35 12.61 18.06
C ASN A 102 -10.70 11.36 17.49
N GLU A 103 -9.40 11.42 17.22
CA GLU A 103 -8.64 10.29 16.70
C GLU A 103 -8.63 9.09 17.66
N GLY A 104 -8.45 9.30 18.97
CA GLY A 104 -8.47 8.22 19.96
C GLY A 104 -9.79 7.44 19.92
N ASP A 105 -10.91 8.15 19.84
CA ASP A 105 -12.24 7.54 19.73
C ASP A 105 -12.39 6.75 18.41
N LEU A 106 -11.84 7.26 17.30
CA LEU A 106 -11.81 6.51 16.03
C LEU A 106 -10.96 5.24 16.17
N LEU A 107 -9.75 5.34 16.73
CA LEU A 107 -8.84 4.20 16.88
C LEU A 107 -9.45 3.09 17.76
N GLU A 108 -10.18 3.48 18.79
CA GLU A 108 -10.85 2.55 19.71
C GLU A 108 -12.05 1.86 19.04
N ASN A 109 -12.91 2.61 18.34
CA ASN A 109 -14.24 2.18 17.95
C ASN A 109 -14.42 1.80 16.49
N CYS A 110 -13.49 2.16 15.57
CA CYS A 110 -13.56 1.68 14.17
C CYS A 110 -13.34 0.17 14.10
N ASN A 111 -13.86 -0.48 13.06
CA ASN A 111 -13.61 -1.90 12.82
C ASN A 111 -12.26 -2.14 12.11
N GLY A 112 -11.86 -3.42 11.97
CA GLY A 112 -10.59 -3.79 11.35
C GLY A 112 -10.49 -3.41 9.87
N ASP A 113 -11.59 -3.51 9.11
CA ASP A 113 -11.64 -3.15 7.69
C ASP A 113 -11.48 -1.64 7.46
N GLU A 114 -12.14 -0.84 8.30
CA GLU A 114 -11.97 0.62 8.28
C GLU A 114 -10.53 1.00 8.59
N MET A 115 -9.93 0.34 9.59
CA MET A 115 -8.58 0.63 10.04
C MET A 115 -7.53 0.22 9.01
N ILE A 116 -7.62 -0.98 8.39
CA ILE A 116 -6.64 -1.37 7.37
C ILE A 116 -6.80 -0.54 6.08
N SER A 117 -8.02 -0.15 5.73
CA SER A 117 -8.26 0.77 4.61
C SER A 117 -7.64 2.14 4.88
N LEU A 118 -7.76 2.66 6.10
CA LEU A 118 -7.13 3.91 6.52
C LEU A 118 -5.61 3.82 6.45
N ALA A 119 -5.03 2.75 7.01
CA ALA A 119 -3.59 2.49 6.98
C ALA A 119 -3.06 2.46 5.54
N TYR A 120 -3.76 1.75 4.65
CA TYR A 120 -3.31 1.62 3.26
C TYR A 120 -3.40 2.95 2.50
N LEU A 121 -4.45 3.74 2.71
CA LEU A 121 -4.56 5.09 2.13
C LEU A 121 -3.43 6.02 2.60
N TYR A 122 -3.07 6.01 3.90
CA TYR A 122 -1.95 6.79 4.42
C TYR A 122 -0.61 6.34 3.83
N ALA A 123 -0.39 5.02 3.69
CA ALA A 123 0.81 4.48 3.06
C ALA A 123 0.93 4.90 1.59
N MET A 124 -0.17 4.90 0.83
CA MET A 124 -0.20 5.34 -0.57
C MET A 124 -0.03 6.86 -0.72
N ASP A 125 -0.47 7.65 0.27
CA ASP A 125 -0.28 9.09 0.29
C ASP A 125 1.18 9.48 0.57
N ASN A 126 1.92 8.70 1.36
CA ASN A 126 3.32 8.97 1.69
C ASN A 126 4.12 7.67 1.91
N TYR A 127 4.45 6.98 0.82
CA TYR A 127 5.22 5.73 0.89
C TYR A 127 6.70 5.92 1.28
N PHE A 128 7.22 7.14 1.32
CA PHE A 128 8.55 7.45 1.85
C PHE A 128 8.60 7.42 3.38
N ASN A 129 7.48 7.71 4.04
CA ASN A 129 7.35 7.63 5.49
C ASN A 129 6.02 6.96 5.85
N VAL A 130 6.09 5.68 6.12
CA VAL A 130 4.93 4.82 6.41
C VAL A 130 4.68 4.59 7.89
N SER A 131 5.36 5.31 8.80
CA SER A 131 5.30 5.07 10.25
C SER A 131 3.88 5.17 10.82
N GLU A 132 3.10 6.17 10.40
CA GLU A 132 1.71 6.33 10.83
C GLU A 132 0.83 5.20 10.27
N ALA A 133 1.05 4.84 9.01
CA ALA A 133 0.35 3.72 8.37
C ALA A 133 0.66 2.37 9.04
N GLU A 134 1.91 2.15 9.49
CA GLU A 134 2.28 0.94 10.25
C GLU A 134 1.53 0.84 11.57
N ASN A 135 1.38 1.96 12.29
CA ASN A 135 0.61 2.00 13.53
C ASN A 135 -0.85 1.62 13.29
N TYR A 136 -1.50 2.23 12.32
CA TYR A 136 -2.89 1.90 11.97
C TYR A 136 -3.03 0.45 11.50
N ALA A 137 -2.10 -0.07 10.70
CA ALA A 137 -2.11 -1.46 10.27
C ALA A 137 -1.92 -2.44 11.44
N GLY A 138 -1.13 -2.07 12.45
CA GLY A 138 -1.00 -2.83 13.70
C GLY A 138 -2.32 -2.94 14.46
N ILE A 139 -3.04 -1.83 14.57
CA ILE A 139 -4.38 -1.80 15.20
C ILE A 139 -5.39 -2.63 14.41
N ALA A 140 -5.33 -2.56 13.06
CA ALA A 140 -6.22 -3.36 12.20
C ALA A 140 -6.07 -4.86 12.46
N ILE A 141 -4.83 -5.36 12.59
CA ILE A 141 -4.59 -6.78 12.93
C ILE A 141 -5.13 -7.14 14.30
N PHE A 142 -4.93 -6.28 15.30
CA PHE A 142 -5.49 -6.51 16.63
C PHE A 142 -7.02 -6.66 16.58
N LYS A 143 -7.70 -5.88 15.73
CA LYS A 143 -9.16 -5.92 15.56
C LYS A 143 -9.64 -7.10 14.69
N SER A 144 -8.81 -7.59 13.78
CA SER A 144 -9.15 -8.66 12.83
C SER A 144 -7.98 -9.62 12.63
N PRO A 145 -7.58 -10.38 13.68
CA PRO A 145 -6.34 -11.15 13.67
C PRO A 145 -6.32 -12.32 12.69
N GLY A 146 -7.48 -12.81 12.27
CA GLY A 146 -7.58 -13.93 11.33
C GLY A 146 -7.66 -13.54 9.84
N ASN A 147 -7.70 -12.24 9.52
CA ASN A 147 -7.94 -11.79 8.16
C ASN A 147 -6.64 -11.65 7.36
N TYR A 148 -6.51 -12.38 6.26
CA TYR A 148 -5.35 -12.34 5.38
C TYR A 148 -5.10 -10.92 4.82
N SER A 149 -6.17 -10.21 4.44
CA SER A 149 -6.12 -8.85 3.93
C SER A 149 -5.36 -7.88 4.86
N ALA A 150 -5.66 -7.92 6.17
CA ALA A 150 -5.01 -7.07 7.16
C ALA A 150 -3.51 -7.41 7.27
N HIS A 151 -3.17 -8.70 7.32
CA HIS A 151 -1.79 -9.16 7.42
C HIS A 151 -0.97 -8.83 6.19
N ILE A 152 -1.48 -9.08 4.97
CA ILE A 152 -0.71 -8.82 3.75
C ILE A 152 -0.50 -7.33 3.50
N ILE A 153 -1.50 -6.48 3.74
CA ILE A 153 -1.34 -5.02 3.59
C ILE A 153 -0.36 -4.48 4.62
N ARG A 154 -0.45 -4.91 5.89
CA ARG A 154 0.56 -4.55 6.89
C ARG A 154 1.95 -4.98 6.46
N ALA A 155 2.11 -6.22 5.97
CA ALA A 155 3.40 -6.72 5.51
C ALA A 155 3.97 -5.88 4.34
N LEU A 156 3.14 -5.43 3.40
CA LEU A 156 3.56 -4.53 2.31
C LEU A 156 3.98 -3.15 2.83
N ILE A 157 3.25 -2.59 3.81
CA ILE A 157 3.61 -1.32 4.45
C ILE A 157 4.95 -1.44 5.18
N SER A 158 5.14 -2.48 5.97
CA SER A 158 6.39 -2.73 6.69
C SER A 158 7.55 -3.08 5.74
N ALA A 159 7.28 -3.80 4.64
CA ALA A 159 8.26 -4.07 3.60
C ALA A 159 8.75 -2.79 2.92
N GLN A 160 7.87 -1.79 2.71
CA GLN A 160 8.25 -0.47 2.22
C GLN A 160 9.25 0.20 3.15
N HIS A 161 9.01 0.17 4.46
CA HIS A 161 9.96 0.70 5.45
C HIS A 161 11.33 0.00 5.33
N LYS A 162 11.35 -1.33 5.20
CA LYS A 162 12.58 -2.13 5.06
C LYS A 162 13.34 -1.80 3.78
N LEU A 163 12.65 -1.61 2.67
CA LEU A 163 13.28 -1.21 1.41
C LEU A 163 13.88 0.19 1.47
N ASN A 164 13.24 1.14 2.13
CA ASN A 164 13.75 2.50 2.31
C ASN A 164 15.13 2.53 3.01
N VAL A 165 15.45 1.50 3.81
CA VAL A 165 16.74 1.37 4.51
C VAL A 165 17.62 0.24 3.95
N GLY A 166 17.33 -0.26 2.75
CA GLY A 166 18.15 -1.26 2.06
C GLY A 166 18.07 -2.69 2.62
N GLN A 167 17.09 -3.00 3.46
CA GLN A 167 16.88 -4.32 4.09
C GLN A 167 15.99 -5.22 3.22
N TRP A 168 16.45 -5.57 2.05
CA TRP A 168 15.67 -6.21 0.99
C TRP A 168 15.23 -7.64 1.33
N CYS A 169 16.09 -8.42 1.98
CA CYS A 169 15.71 -9.75 2.47
C CYS A 169 14.61 -9.66 3.54
N GLU A 170 14.71 -8.69 4.46
CA GLU A 170 13.67 -8.49 5.48
C GLU A 170 12.34 -8.11 4.85
N ALA A 171 12.35 -7.27 3.82
CA ALA A 171 11.13 -6.92 3.07
C ALA A 171 10.46 -8.17 2.47
N TYR A 172 11.25 -9.08 1.86
CA TYR A 172 10.75 -10.37 1.38
C TYR A 172 10.19 -11.22 2.53
N ASN A 173 10.95 -11.37 3.62
CA ASN A 173 10.57 -12.23 4.74
C ASN A 173 9.27 -11.79 5.41
N LEU A 174 8.98 -10.48 5.46
CA LEU A 174 7.74 -9.96 6.02
C LEU A 174 6.50 -10.48 5.27
N THR A 175 6.53 -10.45 3.94
CA THR A 175 5.41 -10.94 3.12
C THR A 175 5.39 -12.46 3.02
N ASP A 176 6.54 -13.12 2.93
CA ASP A 176 6.63 -14.57 2.84
C ASP A 176 6.14 -15.28 4.13
N ARG A 177 6.32 -14.64 5.30
CA ARG A 177 5.71 -15.11 6.56
C ARG A 177 4.19 -15.12 6.48
N VAL A 178 3.56 -14.06 5.98
CA VAL A 178 2.09 -14.00 5.81
C VAL A 178 1.60 -15.12 4.87
N ARG A 179 2.33 -15.37 3.78
CA ARG A 179 2.00 -16.44 2.82
C ARG A 179 2.01 -17.83 3.46
N LYS A 180 2.91 -18.05 4.43
CA LYS A 180 3.17 -19.35 5.07
C LYS A 180 2.52 -19.52 6.44
N ASP A 181 1.88 -18.47 6.96
CA ASP A 181 1.32 -18.49 8.31
C ASP A 181 0.09 -19.41 8.38
N PRO A 182 0.18 -20.52 9.15
CA PRO A 182 -0.94 -21.43 9.31
C PRO A 182 -2.05 -20.89 10.22
N GLU A 183 -1.79 -19.81 10.99
CA GLU A 183 -2.77 -19.20 11.88
C GLU A 183 -3.74 -18.27 11.13
N ILE A 184 -3.39 -17.85 9.93
CA ILE A 184 -4.26 -17.05 9.07
C ILE A 184 -5.21 -18.01 8.33
N LEU A 185 -6.31 -18.33 8.99
CA LEU A 185 -7.27 -19.32 8.51
C LEU A 185 -8.18 -18.82 7.39
N TYR A 186 -8.43 -17.53 7.32
CA TYR A 186 -9.39 -16.93 6.38
C TYR A 186 -8.69 -16.09 5.33
N LYS A 187 -8.59 -16.64 4.12
CA LYS A 187 -8.08 -15.92 2.95
C LYS A 187 -9.20 -15.10 2.31
N ASP A 188 -9.39 -13.90 2.80
CA ASP A 188 -10.37 -12.91 2.36
C ASP A 188 -9.89 -12.07 1.16
N VAL A 189 -8.89 -12.55 0.43
CA VAL A 189 -8.37 -12.00 -0.82
C VAL A 189 -8.25 -13.11 -1.85
N ARG A 190 -8.76 -12.89 -3.05
CA ARG A 190 -8.74 -13.89 -4.13
C ARG A 190 -7.31 -14.20 -4.60
N GLN A 191 -7.12 -15.41 -5.07
CA GLN A 191 -5.79 -15.96 -5.35
C GLN A 191 -5.01 -15.19 -6.42
N ASP A 192 -5.67 -14.74 -7.50
CA ASP A 192 -5.02 -13.99 -8.56
C ASP A 192 -4.48 -12.61 -8.11
N ALA A 193 -5.12 -11.99 -7.12
CA ALA A 193 -4.59 -10.77 -6.48
C ALA A 193 -3.38 -11.08 -5.60
N ILE A 194 -3.41 -12.21 -4.87
CA ILE A 194 -2.29 -12.70 -4.07
C ILE A 194 -1.10 -13.01 -4.98
N ASP A 195 -1.33 -13.67 -6.11
CA ASP A 195 -0.28 -14.03 -7.06
C ASP A 195 0.44 -12.78 -7.61
N ILE A 196 -0.30 -11.71 -7.94
CA ILE A 196 0.28 -10.43 -8.37
C ILE A 196 1.18 -9.82 -7.28
N ILE A 197 0.78 -9.90 -6.01
CA ILE A 197 1.61 -9.39 -4.90
C ILE A 197 2.92 -10.18 -4.83
N PHE A 198 2.86 -11.51 -4.88
CA PHE A 198 4.05 -12.34 -4.71
C PHE A 198 4.91 -12.42 -5.96
N GLU A 199 4.37 -12.25 -7.17
CA GLU A 199 5.16 -12.07 -8.38
C GLU A 199 6.20 -10.95 -8.19
N TYR A 200 5.79 -9.85 -7.58
CA TYR A 200 6.70 -8.75 -7.28
C TYR A 200 7.57 -9.02 -6.05
N MET A 201 7.02 -9.47 -4.93
CA MET A 201 7.77 -9.63 -3.69
C MET A 201 8.86 -10.71 -3.78
N ASP A 202 8.65 -11.76 -4.57
CA ASP A 202 9.62 -12.84 -4.77
C ASP A 202 10.89 -12.38 -5.51
N ILE A 203 10.89 -11.21 -6.17
CA ILE A 203 12.08 -10.58 -6.75
C ILE A 203 13.15 -10.33 -5.68
N TYR A 204 12.75 -10.07 -4.45
CA TYR A 204 13.66 -9.78 -3.33
C TYR A 204 14.24 -11.03 -2.65
N LYS A 205 13.70 -12.22 -2.91
CA LYS A 205 14.20 -13.50 -2.37
C LYS A 205 15.70 -13.71 -2.63
N LYS A 206 16.20 -13.27 -3.78
CA LYS A 206 17.63 -13.37 -4.17
C LYS A 206 18.58 -12.65 -3.23
N TYR A 207 18.10 -11.72 -2.41
CA TYR A 207 18.91 -11.01 -1.42
C TYR A 207 19.00 -11.71 -0.06
N CYS A 208 18.22 -12.79 0.14
CA CYS A 208 18.32 -13.64 1.31
C CYS A 208 19.46 -14.65 1.09
N LYS A 209 20.54 -14.48 1.84
CA LYS A 209 21.60 -15.49 1.92
C LYS A 209 21.13 -16.57 2.87
N TYR A 210 21.04 -17.79 2.39
CA TYR A 210 20.81 -18.99 3.19
C TYR A 210 22.14 -19.52 3.68
#